data_43614bbb72234ecea7f8f7ca8b5201b5
#
_entry.id   43614bbb72234ecea7f8f7ca8b5201b5
#
_cell.length_a   1.000
_cell.length_b   1.000
_cell.length_c   1.000
_cell.angle_alpha   90.00
_cell.angle_beta   90.00
_cell.angle_gamma   90.00
#
_symmetry.space_group_name_H-M   'P 1'
#
loop_
_entity.id
_entity.type
_entity.pdbx_description
1 polymer ?
#
loop_
_entity_poly.entity_id
_entity_poly.type
_entity_poly.pdbx_seq_one_letter_code
_entity_poly.pdbx_strand_id
1 'polypeptide(L)' 'MTHQEREQFLKILQAHAQTVAIGEACAATTRDLAAEVARGSVPNRNDLLATIAAAERALEDLGGVREEVERLLAELR' A
#
# COMPACT_ATOMS: atom_id res chain seq x y z
N MET A 1 -8.27 -9.53 -27.10
CA MET A 1 -9.02 -9.70 -25.82
C MET A 1 -10.51 -9.61 -26.11
N THR A 2 -11.28 -10.62 -25.70
CA THR A 2 -12.73 -10.61 -25.83
C THR A 2 -13.35 -9.67 -24.80
N HIS A 3 -14.63 -9.32 -25.01
CA HIS A 3 -15.39 -8.50 -24.07
C HIS A 3 -15.44 -9.16 -22.68
N GLN A 4 -15.65 -10.47 -22.63
CA GLN A 4 -15.74 -11.24 -21.39
C GLN A 4 -14.39 -11.25 -20.65
N GLU A 5 -13.30 -11.45 -21.36
CA GLU A 5 -11.94 -11.42 -20.78
C GLU A 5 -11.62 -10.04 -20.23
N ARG A 6 -12.00 -8.99 -20.95
CA ARG A 6 -11.81 -7.60 -20.51
C ARG A 6 -12.56 -7.33 -19.21
N GLU A 7 -13.82 -7.78 -19.11
CA GLU A 7 -14.61 -7.59 -17.90
C GLU A 7 -14.04 -8.35 -16.71
N GLN A 8 -13.57 -9.58 -16.91
CA GLN A 8 -12.91 -10.34 -15.86
C GLN A 8 -11.63 -9.66 -15.40
N PHE A 9 -10.84 -9.17 -16.34
CA PHE A 9 -9.60 -8.46 -16.03
C PHE A 9 -9.86 -7.19 -15.22
N LEU A 10 -10.89 -6.43 -15.59
CA LEU A 10 -11.31 -5.23 -14.83
C LEU A 10 -11.67 -5.57 -13.39
N LYS A 11 -12.42 -6.66 -13.17
CA LYS A 11 -12.77 -7.11 -11.82
C LYS A 11 -11.53 -7.45 -10.99
N ILE A 12 -10.57 -8.14 -11.60
CA ILE A 12 -9.31 -8.50 -10.95
C ILE A 12 -8.52 -7.23 -10.59
N LEU A 13 -8.43 -6.27 -11.49
CA LEU A 13 -7.74 -5.01 -11.24
C LEU A 13 -8.41 -4.21 -10.12
N GLN A 14 -9.74 -4.19 -10.08
CA GLN A 14 -10.48 -3.51 -9.01
C GLN A 14 -10.21 -4.15 -7.65
N ALA A 15 -10.21 -5.49 -7.59
CA ALA A 15 -9.87 -6.21 -6.37
C ALA A 15 -8.42 -5.93 -5.94
N HIS A 16 -7.50 -5.89 -6.89
CA HIS A 16 -6.10 -5.58 -6.63
C HIS A 16 -5.94 -4.14 -6.10
N ALA A 17 -6.67 -3.18 -6.67
CA ALA A 17 -6.67 -1.80 -6.20
C ALA A 17 -7.12 -1.71 -4.74
N GLN A 18 -8.14 -2.48 -4.34
CA GLN A 18 -8.60 -2.54 -2.95
C GLN A 18 -7.54 -3.12 -2.03
N THR A 19 -6.86 -4.19 -2.46
CA THR A 19 -5.79 -4.81 -1.70
C THR A 19 -4.64 -3.84 -1.48
N VAL A 20 -4.26 -3.09 -2.50
CA VAL A 20 -3.22 -2.06 -2.42
C VAL A 20 -3.64 -0.97 -1.43
N ALA A 21 -4.88 -0.50 -1.49
CA ALA A 21 -5.39 0.53 -0.59
C ALA A 21 -5.36 0.07 0.87
N ILE A 22 -5.73 -1.18 1.14
CA ILE A 22 -5.65 -1.78 2.48
C ILE A 22 -4.19 -1.83 2.94
N GLY A 23 -3.28 -2.26 2.07
CA GLY A 23 -1.85 -2.30 2.37
C GLY A 23 -1.28 -0.93 2.70
N GLU A 24 -1.66 0.10 1.94
CA GLU A 24 -1.26 1.48 2.21
C GLU A 24 -1.77 1.96 3.58
N ALA A 25 -3.04 1.68 3.89
CA ALA A 25 -3.63 2.04 5.18
C ALA A 25 -2.92 1.33 6.34
N CYS A 26 -2.61 0.05 6.19
CA CYS A 26 -1.88 -0.72 7.20
C CYS A 26 -0.46 -0.18 7.41
N ALA A 27 0.25 0.13 6.34
CA ALA A 27 1.60 0.67 6.42
C ALA A 27 1.61 2.06 7.08
N ALA A 28 0.65 2.92 6.72
CA ALA A 28 0.51 4.24 7.32
C ALA A 28 0.21 4.15 8.82
N THR A 29 -0.70 3.26 9.21
CA THR A 29 -1.04 3.04 10.63
C THR A 29 0.16 2.52 11.39
N THR A 30 0.90 1.56 10.84
CA THR A 30 2.11 1.01 11.45
C THR A 30 3.15 2.11 11.66
N ARG A 31 3.39 2.94 10.64
CA ARG A 31 4.32 4.07 10.72
C ARG A 31 3.92 5.03 11.84
N ASP A 32 2.65 5.41 11.88
CA ASP A 32 2.16 6.42 12.82
C ASP A 32 2.20 5.92 14.25
N LEU A 33 1.78 4.67 14.49
CA LEU A 33 1.83 4.05 15.82
C LEU A 33 3.27 3.87 16.30
N ALA A 34 4.16 3.41 15.43
CA ALA A 34 5.57 3.25 15.78
C ALA A 34 6.21 4.60 16.10
N ALA A 35 5.88 5.66 15.36
CA ALA A 35 6.35 7.01 15.62
C ALA A 35 5.84 7.54 16.96
N GLU A 36 4.59 7.27 17.30
CA GLU A 36 3.98 7.65 18.57
C GLU A 36 4.72 6.99 19.74
N VAL A 37 4.95 5.69 19.66
CA VAL A 37 5.67 4.93 20.70
C VAL A 37 7.12 5.41 20.80
N ALA A 38 7.77 5.72 19.68
CA ALA A 38 9.15 6.17 19.66
C ALA A 38 9.37 7.55 20.29
N ARG A 39 8.32 8.37 20.46
CA ARG A 39 8.39 9.64 21.16
C ARG A 39 8.63 9.48 22.66
N GLY A 40 8.25 8.35 23.23
CA GLY A 40 8.48 8.03 24.60
C GLY A 40 9.89 7.52 24.84
N SER A 41 10.25 7.29 26.12
CA SER A 41 11.49 6.65 26.50
C SER A 41 11.30 5.14 26.47
N VAL A 42 11.76 4.49 25.40
CA VAL A 42 11.56 3.05 25.20
C VAL A 42 12.92 2.37 24.91
N PRO A 43 13.13 1.14 25.43
CA PRO A 43 14.42 0.46 25.26
C PRO A 43 14.66 -0.04 23.83
N ASN A 44 13.63 -0.21 23.02
CA ASN A 44 13.70 -0.72 21.65
C ASN A 44 13.48 0.38 20.59
N ARG A 45 13.90 1.60 20.89
CA ARG A 45 13.73 2.75 19.98
C ARG A 45 14.29 2.50 18.58
N ASN A 46 15.46 1.84 18.48
CA ASN A 46 16.07 1.56 17.19
C ASN A 46 15.24 0.61 16.34
N ASP A 47 14.59 -0.36 16.97
CA ASP A 47 13.68 -1.28 16.28
C ASP A 47 12.44 -0.54 15.78
N LEU A 48 11.92 0.40 16.56
CA LEU A 48 10.80 1.24 16.16
C LEU A 48 11.16 2.14 14.97
N LEU A 49 12.35 2.73 14.98
CA LEU A 49 12.82 3.54 13.85
C LEU A 49 13.00 2.69 12.59
N ALA A 50 13.49 1.46 12.72
CA ALA A 50 13.59 0.52 11.60
C ALA A 50 12.21 0.15 11.06
N THR A 51 11.22 -0.03 11.94
CA THR A 51 9.83 -0.31 11.56
C THR A 51 9.23 0.87 10.79
N ILE A 52 9.46 2.09 11.25
CA ILE A 52 9.00 3.30 10.55
C ILE A 52 9.60 3.36 9.14
N ALA A 53 10.90 3.14 9.01
CA ALA A 53 11.58 3.16 7.72
C ALA A 53 11.03 2.08 6.78
N ALA A 54 10.76 0.87 7.29
CA ALA A 54 10.17 -0.21 6.52
C ALA A 54 8.75 0.12 6.05
N ALA A 55 7.94 0.73 6.92
CA ALA A 55 6.58 1.16 6.57
C ALA A 55 6.60 2.26 5.50
N GLU A 56 7.53 3.19 5.57
CA GLU A 56 7.68 4.25 4.56
C GLU A 56 8.08 3.67 3.20
N ARG A 57 8.99 2.69 3.16
CA ARG A 57 9.35 1.99 1.94
C ARG A 57 8.15 1.24 1.35
N ALA A 58 7.37 0.57 2.20
CA ALA A 58 6.16 -0.14 1.77
C ALA A 58 5.14 0.84 1.16
N LEU A 59 4.96 2.01 1.75
CA LEU A 59 4.08 3.06 1.22
C LEU A 59 4.54 3.53 -0.16
N GLU A 60 5.82 3.73 -0.34
CA GLU A 60 6.40 4.15 -1.62
C GLU A 60 6.17 3.07 -2.69
N ASP A 61 6.47 1.81 -2.37
CA ASP A 61 6.29 0.68 -3.28
C ASP A 61 4.82 0.48 -3.65
N LEU A 62 3.93 0.52 -2.66
CA LEU A 62 2.48 0.37 -2.88
C LEU A 62 1.92 1.55 -3.67
N GLY A 63 2.44 2.75 -3.47
CA GLY A 63 2.08 3.92 -4.26
C GLY A 63 2.38 3.73 -5.75
N GLY A 64 3.54 3.16 -6.07
CA GLY A 64 3.90 2.82 -7.45
C GLY A 64 2.97 1.77 -8.05
N VAL A 65 2.61 0.74 -7.29
CA VAL A 65 1.65 -0.28 -7.72
C VAL A 65 0.27 0.34 -7.94
N ARG A 66 -0.17 1.21 -7.04
CA ARG A 66 -1.46 1.90 -7.16
C ARG A 66 -1.53 2.73 -8.44
N GLU A 67 -0.49 3.48 -8.74
CA GLU A 67 -0.44 4.30 -9.96
C GLU A 67 -0.54 3.43 -11.21
N GLU A 68 0.16 2.30 -11.23
CA GLU A 68 0.11 1.37 -12.37
C GLU A 68 -1.29 0.75 -12.53
N VAL A 69 -1.92 0.35 -11.45
CA VAL A 69 -3.28 -0.20 -11.47
C VAL A 69 -4.27 0.85 -11.97
N GLU A 70 -4.17 2.09 -11.49
CA GLU A 70 -5.03 3.19 -11.92
C GLU A 70 -4.86 3.47 -13.41
N ARG A 71 -3.63 3.44 -13.90
CA ARG A 71 -3.33 3.61 -15.32
C ARG A 71 -3.98 2.53 -16.17
N LEU A 72 -3.84 1.27 -15.77
CA LEU A 72 -4.45 0.15 -16.47
C LEU A 72 -5.98 0.22 -16.45
N LEU A 73 -6.58 0.58 -15.32
CA LEU A 73 -8.01 0.77 -15.23
C LEU A 73 -8.50 1.86 -16.16
N ALA A 74 -7.76 2.98 -16.25
CA ALA A 74 -8.11 4.08 -17.15
C ALA A 74 -8.04 3.65 -18.62
N GLU A 75 -7.04 2.86 -18.98
CA GLU A 75 -6.90 2.36 -20.35
C GLU A 75 -7.98 1.37 -20.77
N LEU A 76 -8.51 0.59 -19.80
CA LEU A 76 -9.47 -0.48 -20.07
C LEU A 76 -10.94 -0.05 -19.93
N ARG A 77 -11.19 1.11 -19.38
CA ARG A 77 -12.57 1.65 -19.22
C ARG A 77 -13.12 2.37 -20.42
#